data_39dd0622ff2ea80cea5c22469bf6c48a
#
_entry.id   39dd0622ff2ea80cea5c22469bf6c48a
#
_cell.length_a   1.000
_cell.length_b   1.000
_cell.length_c   1.000
_cell.angle_alpha   90.00
_cell.angle_beta   90.00
_cell.angle_gamma   90.00
#
_symmetry.space_group_name_H-M   'P 1'
#
loop_
_entity.id
_entity.type
_entity.pdbx_description
1 polymer ?
#
loop_
_entity_poly.entity_id
_entity_poly.type
_entity_poly.pdbx_seq_one_letter_code
_entity_poly.pdbx_strand_id
1 'polypeptide(L)'
;QQAVLPASQRSASQPPATQNTNAPTASATAAGTTQATTAAPTPATHKLSNRQYEALLRQHFIHVRRVREWRDIYSQLLTVAAEQGWQLNTTPASYEQLHISLLSGLLGNIGCKSDEQDWYLGARGIKFYRHPGAHLRKKPGRWVMCAELVETTRLFGRGIATIEPQWLEQAGSHLLRKQLLDPHWEKKSGKVIALE
;
A
#
# COMPACT_ATOMS: atom_id res chain seq x y z
N GLN A 1 31.54 7.16 -30.39
CA GLN A 1 30.81 6.85 -31.64
C GLN A 1 29.33 7.08 -31.40
N GLN A 2 28.82 8.10 -32.07
CA GLN A 2 27.43 8.48 -32.16
C GLN A 2 26.63 7.48 -33.02
N ALA A 3 25.39 7.22 -32.65
CA ALA A 3 24.34 6.79 -33.55
C ALA A 3 23.02 7.30 -33.02
N VAL A 4 22.54 8.34 -33.50
CA VAL A 4 21.54 8.81 -34.46
C VAL A 4 20.22 8.02 -34.40
N LEU A 5 19.20 8.71 -33.92
CA LEU A 5 17.77 8.40 -34.07
C LEU A 5 17.29 8.72 -35.49
N PRO A 6 16.24 8.08 -36.00
CA PRO A 6 15.36 8.74 -36.95
C PRO A 6 13.96 8.96 -36.39
N ALA A 7 13.50 10.18 -36.62
CA ALA A 7 12.11 10.60 -36.55
C ALA A 7 11.42 10.33 -37.90
N SER A 8 10.13 10.06 -37.88
CA SER A 8 9.12 10.35 -38.92
C SER A 8 7.88 9.51 -38.67
N GLN A 9 6.66 9.87 -38.79
CA GLN A 9 5.82 11.00 -39.22
C GLN A 9 4.37 10.54 -39.03
N ARG A 10 3.60 11.47 -38.50
CA ARG A 10 2.25 11.88 -38.89
C ARG A 10 1.28 10.86 -39.54
N SER A 11 0.07 10.72 -39.00
CA SER A 11 -1.13 11.15 -39.73
C SER A 11 -2.38 11.19 -38.85
N ALA A 12 -3.09 12.28 -38.95
CA ALA A 12 -4.39 12.60 -38.38
C ALA A 12 -5.52 11.94 -39.17
N SER A 13 -6.62 11.61 -38.54
CA SER A 13 -7.96 11.57 -39.16
C SER A 13 -9.04 11.48 -38.09
N GLN A 14 -9.75 12.57 -37.84
CA GLN A 14 -11.16 12.67 -37.46
C GLN A 14 -11.96 12.95 -38.75
N PRO A 15 -13.32 12.96 -38.83
CA PRO A 15 -14.46 12.51 -38.02
C PRO A 15 -15.49 11.71 -38.88
N PRO A 16 -16.80 11.64 -38.71
CA PRO A 16 -17.80 12.64 -38.25
C PRO A 16 -18.94 12.14 -37.31
N ALA A 17 -19.61 13.11 -36.75
CA ALA A 17 -20.87 13.03 -36.04
C ALA A 17 -22.05 12.65 -36.94
N THR A 18 -23.04 11.90 -36.39
CA THR A 18 -24.39 11.86 -36.92
C THR A 18 -25.39 11.90 -35.75
N GLN A 19 -26.17 12.95 -35.76
CA GLN A 19 -27.40 13.11 -35.00
C GLN A 19 -28.46 12.14 -35.53
N ASN A 20 -29.29 11.55 -34.67
CA ASN A 20 -30.71 11.43 -35.00
C ASN A 20 -31.58 11.33 -33.75
N THR A 21 -32.51 12.22 -33.72
CA THR A 21 -33.74 12.38 -32.96
C THR A 21 -34.66 11.15 -33.06
N ASN A 22 -35.30 10.77 -31.94
CA ASN A 22 -36.76 10.59 -31.84
C ASN A 22 -37.16 10.05 -30.48
N ALA A 23 -37.98 10.80 -29.76
CA ALA A 23 -38.89 10.30 -28.75
C ALA A 23 -40.18 9.79 -29.49
N PRO A 24 -40.94 8.86 -28.89
CA PRO A 24 -42.12 9.30 -28.18
C PRO A 24 -42.49 8.52 -26.90
N THR A 25 -43.11 9.24 -26.00
CA THR A 25 -44.19 8.98 -25.06
C THR A 25 -44.82 7.59 -25.04
N ALA A 26 -44.86 6.95 -23.87
CA ALA A 26 -46.08 6.31 -23.33
C ALA A 26 -45.92 5.91 -21.85
N SER A 27 -46.89 6.36 -21.10
CA SER A 27 -47.33 6.08 -19.75
C SER A 27 -47.46 4.60 -19.41
N ALA A 28 -47.02 4.16 -18.22
CA ALA A 28 -47.73 3.16 -17.42
C ALA A 28 -47.21 3.16 -15.97
N THR A 29 -48.11 3.41 -15.10
CA THR A 29 -48.17 3.29 -13.64
C THR A 29 -47.81 1.89 -13.16
N ALA A 30 -46.92 1.75 -12.19
CA ALA A 30 -47.01 0.69 -11.17
C ALA A 30 -46.15 1.04 -9.95
N ALA A 31 -46.82 0.97 -8.83
CA ALA A 31 -46.34 1.15 -7.47
C ALA A 31 -45.20 0.18 -7.10
N GLY A 32 -44.35 0.61 -6.19
CA GLY A 32 -43.52 -0.36 -5.48
C GLY A 32 -42.26 0.19 -4.83
N THR A 33 -42.38 0.52 -3.57
CA THR A 33 -41.33 0.41 -2.55
C THR A 33 -40.16 1.37 -2.67
N THR A 34 -40.30 2.53 -2.07
CA THR A 34 -39.25 3.43 -1.62
C THR A 34 -38.41 2.72 -0.56
N GLN A 35 -37.32 2.12 -0.94
CA GLN A 35 -36.26 1.85 0.01
C GLN A 35 -35.51 3.15 0.24
N ALA A 36 -35.83 3.77 1.39
CA ALA A 36 -35.06 4.86 1.91
C ALA A 36 -33.63 4.36 2.20
N THR A 37 -32.73 4.68 1.29
CA THR A 37 -31.29 4.61 1.60
C THR A 37 -31.05 5.65 2.68
N THR A 38 -31.00 5.19 3.92
CA THR A 38 -30.60 5.99 5.07
C THR A 38 -29.13 6.37 4.86
N ALA A 39 -28.91 7.52 4.23
CA ALA A 39 -27.61 8.17 4.24
C ALA A 39 -27.27 8.39 5.72
N ALA A 40 -26.18 7.77 6.16
CA ALA A 40 -25.65 8.01 7.49
C ALA A 40 -25.48 9.52 7.66
N PRO A 41 -25.95 10.11 8.79
CA PRO A 41 -25.83 11.55 9.00
C PRO A 41 -24.35 11.90 9.00
N THR A 42 -23.94 12.71 8.02
CA THR A 42 -22.63 13.36 8.02
C THR A 42 -22.57 14.15 9.35
N PRO A 43 -21.66 13.85 10.27
CA PRO A 43 -21.59 14.59 11.52
C PRO A 43 -21.32 16.05 11.18
N ALA A 44 -22.26 16.92 11.54
CA ALA A 44 -22.06 18.36 11.46
C ALA A 44 -20.77 18.68 12.22
N THR A 45 -19.74 19.12 11.52
CA THR A 45 -18.44 19.50 12.09
C THR A 45 -18.60 20.80 12.86
N HIS A 46 -19.23 20.73 14.05
CA HIS A 46 -19.10 21.78 15.02
C HIS A 46 -17.61 21.88 15.38
N LYS A 47 -17.00 23.02 15.12
CA LYS A 47 -15.63 23.30 15.56
C LYS A 47 -15.61 23.20 17.09
N LEU A 48 -15.13 22.10 17.61
CA LEU A 48 -14.92 21.90 19.04
C LEU A 48 -13.86 22.90 19.51
N SER A 49 -14.08 23.49 20.69
CA SER A 49 -13.00 24.23 21.36
C SER A 49 -11.84 23.29 21.66
N ASN A 50 -10.62 23.82 21.78
CA ASN A 50 -9.44 23.00 22.09
C ASN A 50 -9.66 22.13 23.34
N ARG A 51 -10.32 22.68 24.37
CA ARG A 51 -10.65 21.94 25.60
C ARG A 51 -11.59 20.77 25.34
N GLN A 52 -12.66 21.00 24.56
CA GLN A 52 -13.60 19.93 24.17
C GLN A 52 -12.93 18.86 23.30
N TYR A 53 -12.09 19.28 22.38
CA TYR A 53 -11.32 18.36 21.54
C TYR A 53 -10.36 17.49 22.35
N GLU A 54 -9.62 18.08 23.29
CA GLU A 54 -8.76 17.31 24.19
C GLU A 54 -9.54 16.37 25.10
N ALA A 55 -10.70 16.80 25.61
CA ALA A 55 -11.57 15.94 26.40
C ALA A 55 -12.07 14.75 25.59
N LEU A 56 -12.48 14.98 24.33
CA LEU A 56 -12.90 13.92 23.42
C LEU A 56 -11.79 12.91 23.15
N LEU A 57 -10.57 13.38 22.86
CA LEU A 57 -9.43 12.51 22.66
C LEU A 57 -9.14 11.62 23.88
N ARG A 58 -9.18 12.22 25.08
CA ARG A 58 -8.99 11.48 26.35
C ARG A 58 -10.09 10.45 26.59
N GLN A 59 -11.33 10.79 26.28
CA GLN A 59 -12.48 9.89 26.38
C GLN A 59 -12.29 8.64 25.48
N HIS A 60 -11.66 8.80 24.32
CA HIS A 60 -11.33 7.71 23.40
C HIS A 60 -9.94 7.09 23.65
N PHE A 61 -9.30 7.38 24.79
CA PHE A 61 -7.97 6.90 25.15
C PHE A 61 -6.87 7.28 24.14
N ILE A 62 -7.08 8.39 23.41
CA ILE A 62 -6.12 8.89 22.44
C ILE A 62 -5.20 9.93 23.11
N HIS A 63 -3.91 9.77 22.97
CA HIS A 63 -2.93 10.64 23.57
C HIS A 63 -2.81 11.95 22.80
N VAL A 64 -3.22 13.07 23.43
CA VAL A 64 -3.30 14.40 22.80
C VAL A 64 -1.98 14.85 22.17
N ARG A 65 -0.85 14.65 22.86
CA ARG A 65 0.47 15.01 22.35
C ARG A 65 0.83 14.24 21.07
N ARG A 66 0.52 12.92 21.04
CA ARG A 66 0.76 12.10 19.84
C ARG A 66 -0.07 12.54 18.64
N VAL A 67 -1.28 13.02 18.85
CA VAL A 67 -2.11 13.56 17.77
C VAL A 67 -1.52 14.86 17.23
N ARG A 68 -0.95 15.72 18.10
CA ARG A 68 -0.26 16.93 17.65
C ARG A 68 0.98 16.59 16.84
N GLU A 69 1.86 15.73 17.37
CA GLU A 69 3.04 15.24 16.66
C GLU A 69 2.68 14.65 15.28
N TRP A 70 1.63 13.84 15.23
CA TRP A 70 1.13 13.26 13.98
C TRP A 70 0.68 14.34 12.99
N ARG A 71 -0.04 15.35 13.44
CA ARG A 71 -0.48 16.46 12.59
C ARG A 71 0.68 17.28 12.05
N ASP A 72 1.67 17.53 12.88
CA ASP A 72 2.87 18.28 12.48
C ASP A 72 3.63 17.53 11.39
N ILE A 73 3.86 16.23 11.57
CA ILE A 73 4.49 15.36 10.56
C ILE A 73 3.66 15.34 9.28
N TYR A 74 2.33 15.18 9.39
CA TYR A 74 1.45 15.18 8.21
C TYR A 74 1.54 16.49 7.43
N SER A 75 1.53 17.62 8.11
CA SER A 75 1.67 18.93 7.47
C SER A 75 3.01 19.10 6.76
N GLN A 76 4.10 18.63 7.37
CA GLN A 76 5.43 18.62 6.76
C GLN A 76 5.46 17.78 5.50
N LEU A 77 4.88 16.58 5.53
CA LEU A 77 4.81 15.70 4.36
C LEU A 77 3.97 16.30 3.24
N LEU A 78 2.87 16.98 3.56
CA LEU A 78 2.08 17.71 2.56
C LEU A 78 2.89 18.83 1.89
N THR A 79 3.67 19.56 2.66
CA THR A 79 4.56 20.61 2.11
C THR A 79 5.57 19.98 1.15
N VAL A 80 6.25 18.93 1.54
CA VAL A 80 7.19 18.20 0.67
C VAL A 80 6.51 17.70 -0.60
N ALA A 81 5.31 17.12 -0.49
CA ALA A 81 4.56 16.63 -1.65
C ALA A 81 4.24 17.77 -2.62
N ALA A 82 3.84 18.94 -2.10
CA ALA A 82 3.55 20.12 -2.91
C ALA A 82 4.81 20.68 -3.58
N GLU A 83 5.94 20.77 -2.88
CA GLU A 83 7.24 21.20 -3.40
C GLU A 83 7.75 20.30 -4.52
N GLN A 84 7.49 18.99 -4.41
CA GLN A 84 7.83 18.01 -5.44
C GLN A 84 6.81 17.94 -6.59
N GLY A 85 5.72 18.73 -6.55
CA GLY A 85 4.65 18.69 -7.53
C GLY A 85 3.82 17.41 -7.53
N TRP A 86 3.88 16.64 -6.46
CA TRP A 86 3.10 15.40 -6.33
C TRP A 86 1.64 15.70 -6.03
N GLN A 87 0.77 14.95 -6.68
CA GLN A 87 -0.66 15.03 -6.44
C GLN A 87 -1.12 13.98 -5.43
N LEU A 88 -1.99 14.38 -4.52
CA LEU A 88 -2.59 13.46 -3.57
C LEU A 88 -3.59 12.55 -4.27
N ASN A 89 -3.67 11.32 -3.80
CA ASN A 89 -4.65 10.36 -4.29
C ASN A 89 -6.08 10.85 -4.06
N THR A 90 -6.93 10.68 -5.06
CA THR A 90 -8.39 10.89 -4.94
C THR A 90 -9.12 9.64 -4.42
N THR A 91 -8.53 8.47 -4.62
CA THR A 91 -9.01 7.18 -4.14
C THR A 91 -8.00 6.57 -3.16
N PRO A 92 -8.45 5.80 -2.15
CA PRO A 92 -7.54 5.10 -1.24
C PRO A 92 -6.58 4.19 -2.00
N ALA A 93 -5.32 4.17 -1.59
CA ALA A 93 -4.34 3.25 -2.14
C ALA A 93 -4.68 1.80 -1.76
N SER A 94 -4.39 0.85 -2.65
CA SER A 94 -4.49 -0.57 -2.34
C SER A 94 -3.45 -0.98 -1.28
N TYR A 95 -3.66 -2.15 -0.66
CA TYR A 95 -2.69 -2.72 0.28
C TYR A 95 -1.29 -2.82 -0.35
N GLU A 96 -1.22 -3.32 -1.57
CA GLU A 96 0.02 -3.46 -2.33
C GLU A 96 0.71 -2.12 -2.56
N GLN A 97 0.01 -1.13 -3.13
CA GLN A 97 0.55 0.19 -3.41
C GLN A 97 1.12 0.87 -2.16
N LEU A 98 0.35 0.80 -1.05
CA LEU A 98 0.78 1.34 0.23
C LEU A 98 2.06 0.65 0.74
N HIS A 99 2.08 -0.69 0.72
CA HIS A 99 3.18 -1.44 1.30
C HIS A 99 4.43 -1.42 0.42
N ILE A 100 4.32 -1.36 -0.90
CA ILE A 100 5.47 -1.13 -1.80
C ILE A 100 6.10 0.24 -1.53
N SER A 101 5.27 1.28 -1.37
CA SER A 101 5.76 2.63 -1.04
C SER A 101 6.48 2.69 0.30
N LEU A 102 5.95 2.03 1.34
CA LEU A 102 6.60 1.92 2.64
C LEU A 102 7.87 1.08 2.57
N LEU A 103 7.84 0.00 1.81
CA LEU A 103 8.94 -0.94 1.67
C LEU A 103 10.19 -0.28 1.07
N SER A 104 10.03 0.67 0.15
CA SER A 104 11.16 1.42 -0.43
C SER A 104 12.02 2.12 0.61
N GLY A 105 11.43 2.54 1.74
CA GLY A 105 12.14 3.12 2.89
C GLY A 105 12.51 2.11 3.99
N LEU A 106 12.03 0.86 3.92
CA LEU A 106 12.14 -0.14 4.99
C LEU A 106 12.82 -1.44 4.53
N LEU A 107 13.60 -1.40 3.46
CA LEU A 107 14.30 -2.59 2.91
C LEU A 107 15.22 -3.28 3.92
N GLY A 108 15.71 -2.57 4.93
CA GLY A 108 16.47 -3.14 6.02
C GLY A 108 15.63 -3.87 7.09
N ASN A 109 14.32 -3.66 7.10
CA ASN A 109 13.39 -4.16 8.13
C ASN A 109 12.48 -5.28 7.61
N ILE A 110 12.94 -6.04 6.63
CA ILE A 110 12.26 -7.20 6.08
C ILE A 110 12.69 -8.48 6.77
N GLY A 111 11.88 -9.53 6.68
CA GLY A 111 12.25 -10.85 7.18
C GLY A 111 11.50 -11.97 6.50
N CYS A 112 12.20 -13.06 6.30
CA CYS A 112 11.64 -14.34 5.85
C CYS A 112 11.46 -15.26 7.05
N LYS A 113 10.28 -15.86 7.19
CA LYS A 113 9.97 -16.76 8.28
C LYS A 113 10.85 -18.01 8.21
N SER A 114 11.42 -18.42 9.34
CA SER A 114 12.06 -19.73 9.48
C SER A 114 11.02 -20.84 9.38
N ASP A 115 11.36 -21.93 8.71
CA ASP A 115 10.49 -23.11 8.61
C ASP A 115 10.48 -23.93 9.92
N GLU A 116 11.55 -23.85 10.73
CA GLU A 116 11.72 -24.64 11.94
C GLU A 116 11.21 -23.95 13.20
N GLN A 117 11.25 -22.61 13.27
CA GLN A 117 10.99 -21.84 14.47
C GLN A 117 10.17 -20.57 14.20
N ASP A 118 9.60 -19.98 15.25
CA ASP A 118 8.76 -18.78 15.14
C ASP A 118 9.58 -17.48 15.18
N TRP A 119 10.64 -17.41 14.38
CA TRP A 119 11.43 -16.21 14.14
C TRP A 119 11.57 -15.92 12.64
N TYR A 120 12.00 -14.74 12.32
CA TYR A 120 12.25 -14.26 10.96
C TYR A 120 13.74 -13.99 10.77
N LEU A 121 14.26 -14.44 9.64
CA LEU A 121 15.58 -14.07 9.17
C LEU A 121 15.47 -12.76 8.41
N GLY A 122 16.03 -11.70 8.98
CA GLY A 122 16.04 -10.37 8.39
C GLY A 122 17.28 -10.09 7.57
N ALA A 123 17.40 -8.84 7.11
CA ALA A 123 18.57 -8.36 6.40
C ALA A 123 19.86 -8.61 7.21
N ARG A 124 20.96 -8.88 6.52
CA ARG A 124 22.28 -9.18 7.12
C ARG A 124 22.31 -10.36 8.10
N GLY A 125 21.34 -11.30 7.98
CA GLY A 125 21.28 -12.47 8.85
C GLY A 125 20.76 -12.19 10.27
N ILE A 126 20.17 -11.03 10.52
CA ILE A 126 19.59 -10.66 11.81
C ILE A 126 18.33 -11.50 12.06
N LYS A 127 18.26 -12.15 13.23
CA LYS A 127 17.09 -12.90 13.66
C LYS A 127 16.20 -12.04 14.53
N PHE A 128 14.92 -11.95 14.19
CA PHE A 128 13.96 -11.22 15.02
C PHE A 128 12.64 -11.99 15.16
N TYR A 129 11.90 -11.66 16.20
CA TYR A 129 10.61 -12.26 16.54
C TYR A 129 9.48 -11.26 16.29
N ARG A 130 8.28 -11.77 16.10
CA ARG A 130 7.09 -10.91 16.11
C ARG A 130 6.87 -10.34 17.51
N HIS A 131 6.59 -9.06 17.59
CA HIS A 131 6.23 -8.47 18.88
C HIS A 131 4.94 -9.13 19.44
N PRO A 132 4.86 -9.44 20.74
CA PRO A 132 3.68 -10.10 21.34
C PRO A 132 2.36 -9.37 21.08
N GLY A 133 2.39 -8.04 20.92
CA GLY A 133 1.23 -7.20 20.56
C GLY A 133 0.93 -7.11 19.07
N ALA A 134 1.64 -7.84 18.19
CA ALA A 134 1.38 -7.79 16.76
C ALA A 134 0.03 -8.43 16.40
N HIS A 135 -0.68 -7.84 15.43
CA HIS A 135 -1.97 -8.36 14.98
C HIS A 135 -1.88 -9.64 14.13
N LEU A 136 -0.74 -9.92 13.50
CA LEU A 136 -0.49 -11.12 12.67
C LEU A 136 -0.26 -12.39 13.51
N ARG A 137 -1.05 -12.63 14.56
CA ARG A 137 -0.83 -13.79 15.46
C ARG A 137 -1.19 -15.14 14.83
N LYS A 138 -2.31 -15.19 14.08
CA LYS A 138 -2.88 -16.48 13.59
C LYS A 138 -2.26 -16.96 12.28
N LYS A 139 -1.91 -16.04 11.39
CA LYS A 139 -1.34 -16.34 10.06
C LYS A 139 -0.18 -15.42 9.79
N PRO A 140 0.99 -15.68 10.38
CA PRO A 140 2.18 -14.92 10.03
C PRO A 140 2.54 -15.20 8.57
N GLY A 141 2.70 -14.15 7.78
CA GLY A 141 3.19 -14.29 6.40
C GLY A 141 4.58 -14.92 6.38
N ARG A 142 4.94 -15.53 5.27
CA ARG A 142 6.30 -16.02 5.05
C ARG A 142 7.29 -14.87 4.95
N TRP A 143 6.91 -13.81 4.24
CA TRP A 143 7.67 -12.58 4.14
C TRP A 143 6.94 -11.45 4.86
N VAL A 144 7.68 -10.70 5.61
CA VAL A 144 7.15 -9.58 6.40
C VAL A 144 8.06 -8.37 6.31
N MET A 145 7.46 -7.20 6.47
CA MET A 145 8.18 -5.95 6.76
C MET A 145 7.79 -5.45 8.15
N CYS A 146 8.67 -4.74 8.80
CA CYS A 146 8.45 -4.14 10.11
C CYS A 146 8.66 -2.64 10.05
N ALA A 147 7.82 -1.87 10.74
CA ALA A 147 8.05 -0.43 10.87
C ALA A 147 9.32 -0.14 11.69
N GLU A 148 9.57 -0.94 12.72
CA GLU A 148 10.76 -0.82 13.56
C GLU A 148 11.21 -2.18 14.11
N LEU A 149 12.49 -2.30 14.39
CA LEU A 149 13.08 -3.40 15.13
C LEU A 149 13.45 -2.89 16.53
N VAL A 150 12.89 -3.50 17.57
CA VAL A 150 13.07 -3.09 18.97
C VAL A 150 13.76 -4.20 19.73
N GLU A 151 14.90 -3.88 20.30
CA GLU A 151 15.64 -4.79 21.16
C GLU A 151 15.18 -4.65 22.62
N THR A 152 14.83 -5.79 23.23
CA THR A 152 14.51 -5.91 24.64
C THR A 152 15.26 -7.13 25.19
N THR A 153 14.56 -8.18 25.63
CA THR A 153 15.17 -9.49 25.90
C THR A 153 15.55 -10.23 24.61
N ARG A 154 14.86 -9.90 23.52
CA ARG A 154 15.09 -10.37 22.15
C ARG A 154 14.81 -9.22 21.20
N LEU A 155 15.23 -9.36 19.96
CA LEU A 155 14.87 -8.42 18.91
C LEU A 155 13.47 -8.70 18.41
N PHE A 156 12.59 -7.71 18.46
CA PHE A 156 11.20 -7.81 18.02
C PHE A 156 10.89 -6.85 16.88
N GLY A 157 10.16 -7.34 15.87
CA GLY A 157 9.55 -6.50 14.83
C GLY A 157 8.20 -5.95 15.31
N ARG A 158 8.05 -4.63 15.27
CA ARG A 158 6.80 -3.90 15.56
C ARG A 158 6.24 -3.27 14.30
N GLY A 159 4.89 -3.06 14.27
CA GLY A 159 4.23 -2.56 13.07
C GLY A 159 4.45 -3.49 11.88
N ILE A 160 4.18 -4.79 12.09
CA ILE A 160 4.51 -5.85 11.13
C ILE A 160 3.40 -5.99 10.07
N ALA A 161 3.79 -6.11 8.82
CA ALA A 161 2.90 -6.36 7.68
C ALA A 161 3.43 -7.52 6.83
N THR A 162 2.52 -8.31 6.27
CA THR A 162 2.86 -9.35 5.30
C THR A 162 3.15 -8.70 3.95
N ILE A 163 4.19 -9.15 3.29
CA ILE A 163 4.58 -8.68 1.95
C ILE A 163 4.78 -9.86 1.02
N GLU A 164 4.73 -9.58 -0.28
CA GLU A 164 5.03 -10.57 -1.32
C GLU A 164 6.47 -10.40 -1.83
N PRO A 165 7.17 -11.50 -2.18
CA PRO A 165 8.54 -11.44 -2.68
C PRO A 165 8.70 -10.51 -3.89
N GLN A 166 7.71 -10.47 -4.78
CA GLN A 166 7.72 -9.62 -5.97
C GLN A 166 7.83 -8.13 -5.64
N TRP A 167 7.28 -7.72 -4.49
CA TRP A 167 7.38 -6.32 -4.05
C TRP A 167 8.80 -5.95 -3.63
N LEU A 168 9.55 -6.92 -3.10
CA LEU A 168 10.98 -6.72 -2.80
C LEU A 168 11.78 -6.49 -4.08
N GLU A 169 11.48 -7.24 -5.13
CA GLU A 169 12.13 -7.05 -6.43
C GLU A 169 11.80 -5.67 -7.02
N GLN A 170 10.55 -5.25 -6.91
CA GLN A 170 10.13 -3.96 -7.42
C GLN A 170 10.76 -2.79 -6.64
N ALA A 171 10.75 -2.84 -5.32
CA ALA A 171 11.23 -1.75 -4.47
C ALA A 171 12.75 -1.73 -4.31
N GLY A 172 13.41 -2.89 -4.35
CA GLY A 172 14.80 -3.07 -3.97
C GLY A 172 15.67 -3.82 -4.97
N SER A 173 15.34 -3.83 -6.26
CA SER A 173 16.07 -4.56 -7.30
C SER A 173 17.58 -4.29 -7.29
N HIS A 174 17.98 -3.07 -6.98
CA HIS A 174 19.39 -2.63 -6.90
C HIS A 174 20.14 -3.21 -5.69
N LEU A 175 19.45 -3.74 -4.70
CA LEU A 175 20.03 -4.36 -3.50
C LEU A 175 19.90 -5.88 -3.51
N LEU A 176 19.13 -6.45 -4.44
CA LEU A 176 18.87 -7.87 -4.52
C LEU A 176 19.90 -8.54 -5.43
N ARG A 177 20.40 -9.69 -4.99
CA ARG A 177 21.18 -10.60 -5.82
C ARG A 177 20.37 -11.86 -6.05
N LYS A 178 19.91 -12.03 -7.28
CA LYS A 178 19.20 -13.25 -7.69
C LYS A 178 20.18 -14.36 -7.96
N GLN A 179 19.88 -15.53 -7.47
CA GLN A 179 20.63 -16.75 -7.74
C GLN A 179 19.67 -17.82 -8.20
N LEU A 180 19.87 -18.29 -9.42
CA LEU A 180 19.12 -19.40 -9.96
C LEU A 180 19.73 -20.70 -9.43
N LEU A 181 18.91 -21.48 -8.71
CA LEU A 181 19.31 -22.76 -8.15
C LEU A 181 18.73 -23.89 -8.99
N ASP A 182 19.52 -24.95 -9.15
CA ASP A 182 19.13 -26.20 -9.81
C ASP A 182 18.47 -26.00 -11.20
N PRO A 183 19.14 -25.35 -12.15
CA PRO A 183 18.59 -25.21 -13.49
C PRO A 183 18.47 -26.57 -14.16
N HIS A 184 17.26 -26.98 -14.50
CA HIS A 184 17.01 -28.25 -15.17
C HIS A 184 15.99 -28.12 -16.30
N TRP A 185 16.08 -29.01 -17.26
CA TRP A 185 15.20 -29.06 -18.42
C TRP A 185 13.90 -29.78 -18.07
N GLU A 186 12.77 -29.06 -18.11
CA GLU A 186 11.45 -29.67 -17.94
C GLU A 186 10.90 -30.14 -19.29
N LYS A 187 10.84 -31.46 -19.48
CA LYS A 187 10.36 -32.07 -20.73
C LYS A 187 8.91 -31.70 -21.07
N LYS A 188 8.06 -31.49 -20.05
CA LYS A 188 6.63 -31.24 -20.22
C LYS A 188 6.34 -29.84 -20.77
N SER A 189 7.08 -28.84 -20.36
CA SER A 189 6.93 -27.45 -20.80
C SER A 189 7.90 -27.08 -21.92
N GLY A 190 8.93 -27.88 -22.16
CA GLY A 190 9.97 -27.60 -23.14
C GLY A 190 10.83 -26.38 -22.77
N LYS A 191 10.98 -26.10 -21.47
CA LYS A 191 11.70 -24.93 -20.95
C LYS A 191 12.72 -25.32 -19.90
N VAL A 192 13.73 -24.48 -19.71
CA VAL A 192 14.61 -24.58 -18.55
C VAL A 192 13.91 -23.92 -17.37
N ILE A 193 13.78 -24.66 -16.27
CA ILE A 193 13.22 -24.20 -15.00
C ILE A 193 14.36 -24.15 -13.99
N ALA A 194 14.37 -23.13 -13.17
CA ALA A 194 15.27 -23.01 -12.05
C ALA A 194 14.49 -22.49 -10.84
N LEU A 195 14.94 -22.83 -9.65
CA LEU A 195 14.46 -22.22 -8.41
C LEU A 195 15.15 -20.87 -8.22
N GLU A 196 14.39 -19.87 -7.82
CA GLU A 196 14.86 -18.51 -7.58
C GLU A 196 14.86 -18.18 -6.07
#